data_c3fb7d7af973aa62386bc7de47cd12c4
#
_entry.id   c3fb7d7af973aa62386bc7de47cd12c4
#
_cell.length_a   1.000
_cell.length_b   1.000
_cell.length_c   1.000
_cell.angle_alpha   90.00
_cell.angle_beta   90.00
_cell.angle_gamma   90.00
#
_symmetry.space_group_name_H-M   'P 1'
#
loop_
_entity.id
_entity.type
_entity.pdbx_description
1 polymer ?
#
loop_
_entity_poly.entity_id
_entity_poly.type
_entity_poly.pdbx_seq_one_letter_code
_entity_poly.pdbx_strand_id
1 'polypeptide(L)'
;MLKKRRLGRTGLYVSSIGFGGTWISELSTDEAEKVVRRSFDLGINYFDTAKLDGDSEEKIGSALKDVRDDCVFATKTASRTKSESLADFKSSLRRLKTDRLDLIQLHGIDDKKTLRKAMGQNGSLEMCKKARREGLVDFIGITSHKPLVLIEAIETNEFDTVLVPLNVVTRQALEELIPRAKELDVGVAIMKPLSAKTSRLITCLYKPSLSLLSNNPDLKGLLGSNSDSMVTSALRYVLAQEVSVVVTGFKSVKEVEIAAKVGARYEGLTVQEKNSFMVNLGRDYCRDCGLCLPCSQNLDIAAILRFHTLYTVYGLKDWAKRLYDGLEINVTNCNKCDECESKCPYHLPITNLLQKTKDDFAALVS
;
A
#
# COMPACT_ATOMS: atom_id res chain seq x y z
N MET A 1 22.16 0.65 -13.54
CA MET A 1 20.77 0.87 -13.96
C MET A 1 19.85 0.08 -13.02
N LEU A 2 18.64 0.59 -12.75
CA LEU A 2 17.61 -0.13 -12.01
C LEU A 2 17.26 -1.44 -12.71
N LYS A 3 17.08 -2.52 -11.90
CA LYS A 3 16.57 -3.78 -12.45
C LYS A 3 15.12 -3.60 -12.87
N LYS A 4 14.77 -4.09 -14.06
CA LYS A 4 13.38 -4.13 -14.54
C LYS A 4 12.76 -5.49 -14.25
N ARG A 5 11.45 -5.48 -13.95
CA ARG A 5 10.65 -6.68 -13.70
C ARG A 5 9.39 -6.64 -14.55
N ARG A 6 8.92 -7.81 -14.96
CA ARG A 6 7.66 -7.93 -15.70
C ARG A 6 6.48 -7.61 -14.79
N LEU A 7 5.55 -6.79 -15.29
CA LEU A 7 4.32 -6.41 -14.58
C LEU A 7 3.19 -7.40 -14.93
N GLY A 8 3.34 -8.64 -14.50
CA GLY A 8 2.36 -9.70 -14.80
C GLY A 8 2.02 -9.80 -16.28
N ARG A 9 0.78 -10.18 -16.59
CA ARG A 9 0.25 -10.36 -17.96
C ARG A 9 0.26 -9.11 -18.84
N THR A 10 0.52 -7.92 -18.28
CA THR A 10 0.64 -6.69 -19.09
C THR A 10 1.79 -6.74 -20.09
N GLY A 11 2.79 -7.57 -19.83
CA GLY A 11 4.02 -7.62 -20.63
C GLY A 11 4.94 -6.41 -20.46
N LEU A 12 4.52 -5.37 -19.72
CA LEU A 12 5.37 -4.20 -19.43
C LEU A 12 6.54 -4.58 -18.54
N TYR A 13 7.70 -4.03 -18.86
CA TYR A 13 8.90 -4.11 -18.00
C TYR A 13 9.07 -2.81 -17.24
N VAL A 14 8.80 -2.87 -15.94
CA VAL A 14 8.86 -1.73 -15.02
C VAL A 14 10.08 -1.80 -14.11
N SER A 15 10.62 -0.65 -13.74
CA SER A 15 11.69 -0.56 -12.76
C SER A 15 11.26 -1.16 -11.43
N SER A 16 12.15 -1.91 -10.76
CA SER A 16 11.85 -2.57 -9.47
C SER A 16 11.45 -1.59 -8.36
N ILE A 17 11.90 -0.33 -8.45
CA ILE A 17 11.40 0.81 -7.68
C ILE A 17 10.53 1.66 -8.59
N GLY A 18 9.31 1.97 -8.16
CA GLY A 18 8.38 2.88 -8.80
C GLY A 18 8.25 4.18 -8.02
N PHE A 19 7.80 5.23 -8.69
CA PHE A 19 7.52 6.54 -8.11
C PHE A 19 6.07 6.61 -7.63
N GLY A 20 5.86 6.95 -6.34
CA GLY A 20 4.55 7.22 -5.75
C GLY A 20 4.32 8.73 -5.59
N GLY A 21 3.33 9.26 -6.29
CA GLY A 21 3.08 10.69 -6.43
C GLY A 21 2.45 11.38 -5.22
N THR A 22 1.94 10.65 -4.23
CA THR A 22 1.16 11.23 -3.12
C THR A 22 1.87 12.37 -2.40
N TRP A 23 3.19 12.26 -2.19
CA TRP A 23 3.94 13.21 -1.38
C TRP A 23 4.41 14.46 -2.12
N ILE A 24 4.49 14.44 -3.45
CA ILE A 24 4.92 15.62 -4.20
C ILE A 24 3.85 16.73 -4.23
N SER A 25 2.62 16.43 -3.86
CA SER A 25 1.57 17.46 -3.67
C SER A 25 1.92 18.46 -2.55
N GLU A 26 2.79 18.07 -1.60
CA GLU A 26 3.26 18.93 -0.52
C GLU A 26 4.46 19.83 -0.92
N LEU A 27 5.07 19.60 -2.08
CA LEU A 27 6.21 20.35 -2.59
C LEU A 27 5.74 21.53 -3.49
N SER A 28 6.59 22.51 -3.66
CA SER A 28 6.41 23.47 -4.77
C SER A 28 6.51 22.76 -6.12
N THR A 29 6.01 23.41 -7.19
CA THR A 29 6.08 22.83 -8.55
C THR A 29 7.53 22.56 -8.96
N ASP A 30 8.44 23.51 -8.73
CA ASP A 30 9.85 23.39 -9.10
C ASP A 30 10.58 22.27 -8.33
N GLU A 31 10.27 22.10 -7.04
CA GLU A 31 10.84 21.01 -6.22
C GLU A 31 10.33 19.66 -6.70
N ALA A 32 9.01 19.56 -6.93
CA ALA A 32 8.39 18.35 -7.42
C ALA A 32 8.96 17.94 -8.79
N GLU A 33 9.11 18.89 -9.72
CA GLU A 33 9.69 18.65 -11.04
C GLU A 33 11.11 18.08 -10.93
N LYS A 34 11.95 18.66 -10.07
CA LYS A 34 13.32 18.14 -9.82
C LYS A 34 13.31 16.71 -9.29
N VAL A 35 12.41 16.40 -8.35
CA VAL A 35 12.28 15.06 -7.75
C VAL A 35 11.79 14.04 -8.78
N VAL A 36 10.74 14.38 -9.55
CA VAL A 36 10.18 13.53 -10.59
C VAL A 36 11.18 13.28 -11.71
N ARG A 37 11.81 14.35 -12.21
CA ARG A 37 12.80 14.26 -13.29
C ARG A 37 14.03 13.43 -12.87
N ARG A 38 14.55 13.69 -11.66
CA ARG A 38 15.65 12.89 -11.12
C ARG A 38 15.31 11.41 -10.99
N SER A 39 14.05 11.09 -10.68
CA SER A 39 13.59 9.70 -10.63
C SER A 39 13.70 9.03 -11.99
N PHE A 40 13.24 9.69 -13.04
CA PHE A 40 13.38 9.21 -14.42
C PHE A 40 14.84 9.04 -14.83
N ASP A 41 15.70 10.04 -14.58
CA ASP A 41 17.13 10.01 -14.91
C ASP A 41 17.88 8.85 -14.25
N LEU A 42 17.41 8.40 -13.08
CA LEU A 42 17.94 7.23 -12.37
C LEU A 42 17.34 5.90 -12.84
N GLY A 43 16.45 5.93 -13.84
CA GLY A 43 15.87 4.76 -14.48
C GLY A 43 14.55 4.26 -13.88
N ILE A 44 13.88 5.08 -13.06
CA ILE A 44 12.49 4.81 -12.66
C ILE A 44 11.60 5.12 -13.86
N ASN A 45 10.83 4.13 -14.31
CA ASN A 45 9.91 4.28 -15.43
C ASN A 45 8.45 4.03 -15.06
N TYR A 46 8.13 3.66 -13.82
CA TYR A 46 6.76 3.46 -13.33
C TYR A 46 6.37 4.59 -12.38
N PHE A 47 5.39 5.39 -12.77
CA PHE A 47 4.89 6.56 -12.04
C PHE A 47 3.44 6.34 -11.65
N ASP A 48 3.20 6.14 -10.35
CA ASP A 48 1.89 5.89 -9.76
C ASP A 48 1.39 7.15 -9.04
N THR A 49 0.23 7.63 -9.44
CA THR A 49 -0.44 8.79 -8.85
C THR A 49 -1.94 8.52 -8.71
N ALA A 50 -2.72 9.49 -8.28
CA ALA A 50 -4.17 9.44 -8.23
C ALA A 50 -4.77 10.84 -8.31
N LYS A 51 -5.99 10.95 -8.83
CA LYS A 51 -6.77 12.19 -8.77
C LYS A 51 -6.89 12.76 -7.34
N LEU A 52 -6.90 11.88 -6.32
CA LEU A 52 -6.98 12.26 -4.91
C LEU A 52 -5.66 12.74 -4.30
N ASP A 53 -4.55 12.66 -5.04
CA ASP A 53 -3.22 13.06 -4.58
C ASP A 53 -2.92 14.56 -4.89
N GLY A 54 -3.91 15.42 -4.72
CA GLY A 54 -3.76 16.87 -4.93
C GLY A 54 -3.43 17.24 -6.38
N ASP A 55 -2.32 17.94 -6.58
CA ASP A 55 -1.81 18.38 -7.89
C ASP A 55 -0.71 17.44 -8.45
N SER A 56 -0.54 16.27 -7.84
CA SER A 56 0.50 15.29 -8.21
C SER A 56 0.47 14.89 -9.69
N GLU A 57 -0.73 14.68 -10.27
CA GLU A 57 -0.86 14.35 -11.70
C GLU A 57 -0.31 15.47 -12.59
N GLU A 58 -0.56 16.74 -12.25
CA GLU A 58 -0.07 17.90 -13.01
C GLU A 58 1.44 18.02 -12.96
N LYS A 59 2.03 17.81 -11.77
CA LYS A 59 3.47 17.84 -11.54
C LYS A 59 4.19 16.72 -12.29
N ILE A 60 3.66 15.50 -12.24
CA ILE A 60 4.21 14.36 -12.99
C ILE A 60 4.11 14.61 -14.51
N GLY A 61 2.92 15.00 -14.98
CA GLY A 61 2.68 15.27 -16.38
C GLY A 61 3.55 16.39 -16.94
N SER A 62 3.82 17.43 -16.15
CA SER A 62 4.72 18.52 -16.55
C SER A 62 6.17 18.07 -16.63
N ALA A 63 6.64 17.37 -15.59
CA ALA A 63 8.03 16.95 -15.48
C ALA A 63 8.44 15.92 -16.53
N LEU A 64 7.51 15.09 -17.04
CA LEU A 64 7.82 13.96 -17.92
C LEU A 64 7.24 14.09 -19.32
N LYS A 65 6.76 15.28 -19.70
CA LYS A 65 6.08 15.51 -20.99
C LYS A 65 6.94 15.09 -22.20
N ASP A 66 8.22 15.42 -22.15
CA ASP A 66 9.17 15.16 -23.24
C ASP A 66 9.67 13.70 -23.31
N VAL A 67 9.42 12.91 -22.28
CA VAL A 67 9.82 11.49 -22.14
C VAL A 67 8.64 10.58 -21.83
N ARG A 68 7.41 11.01 -22.16
CA ARG A 68 6.16 10.30 -21.86
C ARG A 68 6.18 8.83 -22.32
N ASP A 69 6.72 8.59 -23.51
CA ASP A 69 6.73 7.26 -24.12
C ASP A 69 7.71 6.27 -23.46
N ASP A 70 8.66 6.77 -22.69
CA ASP A 70 9.58 5.96 -21.90
C ASP A 70 9.05 5.64 -20.50
N CYS A 71 7.85 6.14 -20.15
CA CYS A 71 7.24 6.05 -18.85
C CYS A 71 5.96 5.19 -18.86
N VAL A 72 5.73 4.46 -17.78
CA VAL A 72 4.46 3.81 -17.46
C VAL A 72 3.69 4.70 -16.48
N PHE A 73 2.62 5.35 -16.94
CA PHE A 73 1.74 6.18 -16.12
C PHE A 73 0.58 5.36 -15.58
N ALA A 74 0.54 5.25 -14.25
CA ALA A 74 -0.57 4.63 -13.52
C ALA A 74 -1.30 5.68 -12.70
N THR A 75 -2.60 5.86 -12.94
CA THR A 75 -3.45 6.71 -12.10
C THR A 75 -4.70 5.99 -11.65
N LYS A 76 -5.57 6.65 -10.87
CA LYS A 76 -6.66 5.98 -10.18
C LYS A 76 -7.94 6.81 -10.19
N THR A 77 -9.09 6.12 -10.32
CA THR A 77 -10.41 6.71 -10.05
C THR A 77 -10.97 6.21 -8.73
N ALA A 78 -11.41 7.14 -7.88
CA ALA A 78 -12.11 6.81 -6.63
C ALA A 78 -13.63 6.70 -6.82
N SER A 79 -14.16 7.10 -7.96
CA SER A 79 -15.57 6.99 -8.32
C SER A 79 -15.99 5.54 -8.52
N ARG A 80 -17.26 5.25 -8.25
CA ARG A 80 -17.82 3.89 -8.31
C ARG A 80 -18.86 3.74 -9.41
N THR A 81 -19.19 4.81 -10.09
CA THR A 81 -20.10 4.81 -11.24
C THR A 81 -19.35 5.08 -12.54
N LYS A 82 -19.87 4.58 -13.66
CA LYS A 82 -19.30 4.76 -14.99
C LYS A 82 -19.17 6.24 -15.39
N SER A 83 -20.20 7.06 -15.10
CA SER A 83 -20.22 8.47 -15.48
C SER A 83 -19.20 9.29 -14.70
N GLU A 84 -19.15 9.12 -13.38
CA GLU A 84 -18.19 9.83 -12.53
C GLU A 84 -16.75 9.39 -12.82
N SER A 85 -16.52 8.09 -13.03
CA SER A 85 -15.20 7.56 -13.39
C SER A 85 -14.72 8.10 -14.74
N LEU A 86 -15.63 8.32 -15.69
CA LEU A 86 -15.28 8.93 -16.98
C LEU A 86 -14.85 10.40 -16.80
N ALA A 87 -15.50 11.12 -15.93
CA ALA A 87 -15.09 12.49 -15.60
C ALA A 87 -13.71 12.52 -14.91
N ASP A 88 -13.46 11.59 -13.98
CA ASP A 88 -12.15 11.41 -13.34
C ASP A 88 -11.07 11.11 -14.39
N PHE A 89 -11.31 10.13 -15.25
CA PHE A 89 -10.38 9.69 -16.28
C PHE A 89 -10.00 10.83 -17.24
N LYS A 90 -10.98 11.57 -17.75
CA LYS A 90 -10.76 12.74 -18.61
C LYS A 90 -9.98 13.85 -17.89
N SER A 91 -10.24 14.03 -16.59
CA SER A 91 -9.49 14.96 -15.78
C SER A 91 -8.03 14.52 -15.63
N SER A 92 -7.78 13.25 -15.34
CA SER A 92 -6.44 12.68 -15.21
C SER A 92 -5.62 12.82 -16.49
N LEU A 93 -6.21 12.55 -17.67
CA LEU A 93 -5.52 12.77 -18.95
C LEU A 93 -5.05 14.22 -19.13
N ARG A 94 -5.94 15.20 -18.85
CA ARG A 94 -5.59 16.63 -18.94
C ARG A 94 -4.49 17.03 -17.96
N ARG A 95 -4.58 16.56 -16.70
CA ARG A 95 -3.61 16.88 -15.64
C ARG A 95 -2.25 16.24 -15.91
N LEU A 96 -2.22 15.00 -16.35
CA LEU A 96 -1.02 14.29 -16.75
C LEU A 96 -0.47 14.74 -18.11
N LYS A 97 -1.18 15.67 -18.82
CA LYS A 97 -0.77 16.21 -20.13
C LYS A 97 -0.47 15.11 -21.15
N THR A 98 -1.33 14.09 -21.20
CA THR A 98 -1.20 12.92 -22.09
C THR A 98 -2.56 12.59 -22.72
N ASP A 99 -2.53 11.96 -23.86
CA ASP A 99 -3.73 11.47 -24.58
C ASP A 99 -4.07 10.02 -24.21
N ARG A 100 -3.16 9.28 -23.58
CA ARG A 100 -3.35 7.89 -23.16
C ARG A 100 -2.69 7.60 -21.81
N LEU A 101 -3.23 6.60 -21.12
CA LEU A 101 -2.64 6.03 -19.90
C LEU A 101 -2.16 4.60 -20.19
N ASP A 102 -1.13 4.17 -19.51
CA ASP A 102 -0.72 2.76 -19.52
C ASP A 102 -1.60 1.95 -18.56
N LEU A 103 -1.98 2.53 -17.41
CA LEU A 103 -2.75 1.82 -16.39
C LEU A 103 -3.75 2.76 -15.69
N ILE A 104 -5.03 2.37 -15.69
CA ILE A 104 -6.06 2.96 -14.84
C ILE A 104 -6.45 1.99 -13.72
N GLN A 105 -6.54 2.47 -12.48
CA GLN A 105 -6.82 1.62 -11.33
C GLN A 105 -8.11 2.03 -10.61
N LEU A 106 -8.91 1.06 -10.17
CA LEU A 106 -10.02 1.29 -9.24
C LEU A 106 -9.43 1.53 -7.83
N HIS A 107 -9.60 2.74 -7.30
CA HIS A 107 -8.91 3.23 -6.11
C HIS A 107 -9.60 2.82 -4.81
N GLY A 108 -8.87 2.14 -3.90
CA GLY A 108 -9.32 1.91 -2.52
C GLY A 108 -10.61 1.07 -2.43
N ILE A 109 -10.61 -0.07 -3.08
CA ILE A 109 -11.71 -1.05 -2.98
C ILE A 109 -11.45 -1.92 -1.75
N ASP A 110 -11.89 -1.47 -0.57
CA ASP A 110 -11.53 -2.09 0.71
C ASP A 110 -12.62 -3.02 1.30
N ASP A 111 -13.73 -3.22 0.57
CA ASP A 111 -14.79 -4.14 0.96
C ASP A 111 -15.52 -4.75 -0.25
N LYS A 112 -16.17 -5.89 -0.03
CA LYS A 112 -16.90 -6.64 -1.07
C LYS A 112 -18.11 -5.89 -1.65
N LYS A 113 -18.77 -5.03 -0.87
CA LYS A 113 -19.92 -4.23 -1.34
C LYS A 113 -19.44 -3.19 -2.35
N THR A 114 -18.34 -2.51 -2.03
CA THR A 114 -17.68 -1.54 -2.93
C THR A 114 -17.16 -2.23 -4.19
N LEU A 115 -16.56 -3.42 -4.07
CA LEU A 115 -16.12 -4.22 -5.21
C LEU A 115 -17.28 -4.54 -6.14
N ARG A 116 -18.38 -5.11 -5.61
CA ARG A 116 -19.58 -5.43 -6.40
C ARG A 116 -20.18 -4.19 -7.07
N LYS A 117 -20.22 -3.03 -6.40
CA LYS A 117 -20.69 -1.77 -7.00
C LYS A 117 -19.80 -1.32 -8.16
N ALA A 118 -18.49 -1.36 -7.97
CA ALA A 118 -17.53 -0.93 -8.99
C ALA A 118 -17.51 -1.84 -10.23
N MET A 119 -17.76 -3.14 -10.05
CA MET A 119 -17.79 -4.15 -11.11
C MET A 119 -19.19 -4.37 -11.72
N GLY A 120 -20.24 -3.91 -11.07
CA GLY A 120 -21.63 -4.11 -11.51
C GLY A 120 -22.02 -3.24 -12.69
N GLN A 121 -23.28 -3.36 -13.09
CA GLN A 121 -23.87 -2.55 -14.18
C GLN A 121 -23.72 -1.05 -13.88
N ASN A 122 -23.26 -0.28 -14.87
CA ASN A 122 -22.91 1.14 -14.73
C ASN A 122 -21.82 1.42 -13.68
N GLY A 123 -21.02 0.42 -13.32
CA GLY A 123 -19.88 0.56 -12.42
C GLY A 123 -18.65 1.16 -13.11
N SER A 124 -17.66 1.50 -12.29
CA SER A 124 -16.41 2.12 -12.77
C SER A 124 -15.59 1.18 -13.67
N LEU A 125 -15.68 -0.14 -13.49
CA LEU A 125 -15.03 -1.11 -14.38
C LEU A 125 -15.52 -1.01 -15.82
N GLU A 126 -16.81 -0.76 -16.06
CA GLU A 126 -17.32 -0.57 -17.41
C GLU A 126 -16.70 0.65 -18.12
N MET A 127 -16.43 1.71 -17.38
CA MET A 127 -15.69 2.86 -17.91
C MET A 127 -14.29 2.46 -18.33
N CYS A 128 -13.54 1.76 -17.43
CA CYS A 128 -12.19 1.31 -17.73
C CYS A 128 -12.14 0.40 -18.98
N LYS A 129 -13.08 -0.55 -19.08
CA LYS A 129 -13.21 -1.41 -20.27
C LYS A 129 -13.54 -0.63 -21.55
N LYS A 130 -14.37 0.42 -21.44
CA LYS A 130 -14.66 1.30 -22.58
C LYS A 130 -13.42 2.05 -23.01
N ALA A 131 -12.71 2.70 -22.07
CA ALA A 131 -11.47 3.43 -22.35
C ALA A 131 -10.41 2.53 -22.99
N ARG A 132 -10.29 1.26 -22.54
CA ARG A 132 -9.37 0.28 -23.14
C ARG A 132 -9.75 -0.06 -24.57
N ARG A 133 -11.03 -0.28 -24.88
CA ARG A 133 -11.50 -0.53 -26.26
C ARG A 133 -11.28 0.67 -27.20
N GLU A 134 -11.29 1.89 -26.65
CA GLU A 134 -11.04 3.14 -27.37
C GLU A 134 -9.55 3.47 -27.51
N GLY A 135 -8.65 2.62 -26.98
CA GLY A 135 -7.20 2.82 -27.03
C GLY A 135 -6.68 3.96 -26.12
N LEU A 136 -7.50 4.43 -25.17
CA LEU A 136 -7.14 5.51 -24.26
C LEU A 136 -6.44 5.01 -23.00
N VAL A 137 -6.50 3.70 -22.74
CA VAL A 137 -5.75 3.02 -21.68
C VAL A 137 -5.44 1.58 -22.08
N ASP A 138 -4.25 1.10 -21.74
CA ASP A 138 -3.82 -0.25 -22.10
C ASP A 138 -4.29 -1.29 -21.08
N PHE A 139 -4.13 -1.02 -19.78
CA PHE A 139 -4.37 -1.99 -18.71
C PHE A 139 -5.28 -1.45 -17.61
N ILE A 140 -5.94 -2.39 -16.92
CA ILE A 140 -6.86 -2.10 -15.81
C ILE A 140 -6.34 -2.74 -14.52
N GLY A 141 -6.19 -1.93 -13.48
CA GLY A 141 -5.77 -2.38 -12.16
C GLY A 141 -6.81 -2.11 -11.08
N ILE A 142 -6.51 -2.62 -9.90
CA ILE A 142 -7.31 -2.39 -8.68
C ILE A 142 -6.41 -2.18 -7.49
N THR A 143 -6.81 -1.29 -6.56
CA THR A 143 -6.07 -1.04 -5.33
C THR A 143 -6.92 -1.31 -4.11
N SER A 144 -6.33 -1.93 -3.11
CA SER A 144 -6.96 -2.16 -1.81
C SER A 144 -5.94 -2.25 -0.69
N HIS A 145 -6.40 -1.93 0.53
CA HIS A 145 -5.68 -2.23 1.76
C HIS A 145 -5.98 -3.64 2.30
N LYS A 146 -6.94 -4.34 1.69
CA LYS A 146 -7.45 -5.63 2.13
C LYS A 146 -7.11 -6.72 1.10
N PRO A 147 -6.09 -7.55 1.34
CA PRO A 147 -5.67 -8.60 0.40
C PRO A 147 -6.80 -9.53 -0.05
N LEU A 148 -7.70 -9.92 0.86
CA LEU A 148 -8.82 -10.83 0.54
C LEU A 148 -9.80 -10.24 -0.48
N VAL A 149 -9.99 -8.92 -0.49
CA VAL A 149 -10.83 -8.25 -1.50
C VAL A 149 -10.14 -8.26 -2.87
N LEU A 150 -8.81 -8.12 -2.89
CA LEU A 150 -8.04 -8.21 -4.13
C LEU A 150 -8.03 -9.63 -4.69
N ILE A 151 -7.98 -10.67 -3.85
CA ILE A 151 -8.09 -12.07 -4.30
C ILE A 151 -9.42 -12.27 -5.03
N GLU A 152 -10.55 -11.87 -4.42
CA GLU A 152 -11.87 -11.95 -5.06
C GLU A 152 -11.90 -11.17 -6.39
N ALA A 153 -11.24 -10.02 -6.45
CA ALA A 153 -11.18 -9.21 -7.67
C ALA A 153 -10.37 -9.89 -8.79
N ILE A 154 -9.16 -10.38 -8.51
CA ILE A 154 -8.30 -10.97 -9.55
C ILE A 154 -8.84 -12.31 -10.08
N GLU A 155 -9.61 -13.04 -9.28
CA GLU A 155 -10.28 -14.27 -9.72
C GLU A 155 -11.35 -14.03 -10.78
N THR A 156 -11.85 -12.80 -10.93
CA THR A 156 -12.75 -12.43 -12.02
C THR A 156 -12.06 -12.32 -13.39
N ASN A 157 -10.73 -12.32 -13.41
CA ASN A 157 -9.89 -12.12 -14.59
C ASN A 157 -10.06 -10.74 -15.30
N GLU A 158 -10.60 -9.75 -14.59
CA GLU A 158 -10.88 -8.42 -15.11
C GLU A 158 -9.73 -7.42 -14.88
N PHE A 159 -8.80 -7.75 -13.99
CA PHE A 159 -7.72 -6.87 -13.56
C PHE A 159 -6.36 -7.42 -13.95
N ASP A 160 -5.56 -6.57 -14.60
CA ASP A 160 -4.20 -6.90 -15.04
C ASP A 160 -3.16 -6.69 -13.93
N THR A 161 -3.47 -5.80 -12.95
CA THR A 161 -2.57 -5.48 -11.84
C THR A 161 -3.33 -5.27 -10.54
N VAL A 162 -2.62 -5.48 -9.43
CA VAL A 162 -3.05 -5.08 -8.08
C VAL A 162 -2.03 -4.16 -7.43
N LEU A 163 -2.51 -3.18 -6.62
CA LEU A 163 -1.68 -2.34 -5.76
C LEU A 163 -2.10 -2.55 -4.30
N VAL A 164 -1.19 -3.08 -3.48
CA VAL A 164 -1.45 -3.53 -2.11
C VAL A 164 -0.35 -3.08 -1.14
N PRO A 165 -0.64 -2.79 0.15
CA PRO A 165 0.40 -2.53 1.13
C PRO A 165 1.24 -3.78 1.41
N LEU A 166 2.56 -3.61 1.42
CA LEU A 166 3.51 -4.59 1.94
C LEU A 166 4.73 -3.90 2.51
N ASN A 167 5.08 -4.24 3.74
CA ASN A 167 6.30 -3.80 4.41
C ASN A 167 6.65 -4.79 5.53
N VAL A 168 7.70 -4.52 6.30
CA VAL A 168 8.17 -5.42 7.38
C VAL A 168 7.10 -5.69 8.45
N VAL A 169 6.11 -4.79 8.60
CA VAL A 169 5.02 -4.89 9.57
C VAL A 169 3.73 -5.41 8.95
N THR A 170 3.36 -4.90 7.77
CA THR A 170 2.16 -5.27 7.04
C THR A 170 2.50 -6.35 6.03
N ARG A 171 2.22 -7.63 6.35
CA ARG A 171 2.67 -8.81 5.58
C ARG A 171 1.54 -9.65 5.00
N GLN A 172 0.29 -9.31 5.26
CA GLN A 172 -0.88 -10.14 4.93
C GLN A 172 -0.95 -10.52 3.44
N ALA A 173 -0.46 -9.64 2.55
CA ALA A 173 -0.43 -9.92 1.12
C ALA A 173 0.47 -11.11 0.73
N LEU A 174 1.46 -11.47 1.58
CA LEU A 174 2.38 -12.59 1.32
C LEU A 174 1.70 -13.95 1.48
N GLU A 175 0.64 -14.05 2.29
CA GLU A 175 0.04 -15.32 2.67
C GLU A 175 -0.73 -15.95 1.49
N GLU A 176 -1.56 -15.17 0.82
CA GLU A 176 -2.45 -15.69 -0.22
C GLU A 176 -2.45 -14.84 -1.51
N LEU A 177 -2.48 -13.49 -1.39
CA LEU A 177 -2.65 -12.61 -2.55
C LEU A 177 -1.47 -12.71 -3.54
N ILE A 178 -0.23 -12.61 -3.06
CA ILE A 178 0.94 -12.62 -3.95
C ILE A 178 1.12 -13.97 -4.62
N PRO A 179 1.01 -15.12 -3.92
CA PRO A 179 0.98 -16.43 -4.58
C PRO A 179 -0.13 -16.55 -5.63
N ARG A 180 -1.35 -16.13 -5.30
CA ARG A 180 -2.49 -16.21 -6.21
C ARG A 180 -2.35 -15.29 -7.42
N ALA A 181 -1.85 -14.07 -7.24
CA ALA A 181 -1.56 -13.15 -8.33
C ALA A 181 -0.51 -13.71 -9.30
N LYS A 182 0.51 -14.41 -8.77
CA LYS A 182 1.53 -15.10 -9.57
C LYS A 182 0.91 -16.22 -10.43
N GLU A 183 0.05 -17.06 -9.85
CA GLU A 183 -0.66 -18.13 -10.58
C GLU A 183 -1.51 -17.57 -11.72
N LEU A 184 -2.15 -16.43 -11.52
CA LEU A 184 -3.02 -15.78 -12.50
C LEU A 184 -2.26 -14.82 -13.42
N ASP A 185 -0.93 -14.73 -13.30
CA ASP A 185 -0.07 -13.78 -14.03
C ASP A 185 -0.52 -12.30 -13.89
N VAL A 186 -1.07 -11.93 -12.72
CA VAL A 186 -1.45 -10.56 -12.38
C VAL A 186 -0.24 -9.79 -11.84
N GLY A 187 0.02 -8.60 -12.37
CA GLY A 187 1.11 -7.74 -11.91
C GLY A 187 0.89 -7.24 -10.48
N VAL A 188 1.89 -7.39 -9.62
CA VAL A 188 1.81 -6.93 -8.22
C VAL A 188 2.66 -5.70 -8.00
N ALA A 189 2.00 -4.57 -7.77
CA ALA A 189 2.61 -3.33 -7.30
C ALA A 189 2.44 -3.21 -5.78
N ILE A 190 3.49 -2.74 -5.10
CA ILE A 190 3.46 -2.57 -3.64
C ILE A 190 3.41 -1.10 -3.29
N MET A 191 2.42 -0.70 -2.49
CA MET A 191 2.39 0.60 -1.85
C MET A 191 2.85 0.52 -0.39
N LYS A 192 3.27 1.67 0.17
CA LYS A 192 3.67 1.81 1.59
C LYS A 192 4.83 0.89 2.01
N PRO A 193 5.88 0.72 1.20
CA PRO A 193 6.99 -0.18 1.55
C PRO A 193 7.74 0.25 2.81
N LEU A 194 7.69 1.54 3.17
CA LEU A 194 8.35 2.13 4.34
C LEU A 194 7.38 2.48 5.48
N SER A 195 6.07 2.21 5.33
CA SER A 195 5.05 2.76 6.22
C SER A 195 4.11 1.69 6.77
N ALA A 196 3.96 1.69 8.09
CA ALA A 196 2.94 0.94 8.79
C ALA A 196 1.57 1.66 8.86
N LYS A 197 1.26 2.58 7.94
CA LYS A 197 0.04 3.39 7.95
C LYS A 197 -1.22 2.56 7.74
N THR A 198 -2.18 2.67 8.63
CA THR A 198 -3.23 1.68 8.77
C THR A 198 -4.67 2.18 8.84
N SER A 199 -4.99 3.46 8.73
CA SER A 199 -6.39 3.90 8.53
C SER A 199 -6.53 5.38 8.19
N ARG A 200 -7.73 5.80 7.71
CA ARG A 200 -8.08 7.19 7.38
C ARG A 200 -7.94 8.17 8.56
N LEU A 201 -8.15 7.71 9.79
CA LEU A 201 -8.05 8.54 11.01
C LEU A 201 -6.63 9.01 11.32
N ILE A 202 -5.59 8.34 10.82
CA ILE A 202 -4.19 8.64 11.15
C ILE A 202 -3.55 9.64 10.17
N THR A 203 -4.28 10.13 9.20
CA THR A 203 -3.78 11.08 8.19
C THR A 203 -3.30 12.40 8.82
N CYS A 204 -3.87 12.81 9.95
CA CYS A 204 -3.55 14.08 10.62
C CYS A 204 -2.32 14.00 11.56
N LEU A 205 -1.83 12.82 11.92
CA LEU A 205 -0.74 12.64 12.89
C LEU A 205 0.59 12.18 12.27
N TYR A 206 0.68 12.17 10.94
CA TYR A 206 1.80 11.56 10.25
C TYR A 206 3.00 12.49 10.06
N LYS A 207 4.01 12.36 10.94
CA LYS A 207 5.42 12.60 10.61
C LYS A 207 6.04 11.30 10.11
N PRO A 208 7.03 11.33 9.22
CA PRO A 208 7.43 10.17 8.42
C PRO A 208 7.81 8.94 9.25
N SER A 209 7.47 7.76 8.72
CA SER A 209 7.70 6.42 9.26
C SER A 209 9.12 6.12 9.76
N LEU A 210 10.11 6.88 9.31
CA LEU A 210 11.50 6.76 9.72
C LEU A 210 11.72 7.09 11.21
N SER A 211 11.01 8.09 11.77
CA SER A 211 11.14 8.41 13.20
C SER A 211 10.55 7.33 14.12
N LEU A 212 9.58 6.54 13.61
CA LEU A 212 8.96 5.45 14.36
C LEU A 212 9.85 4.21 14.38
N LEU A 213 10.50 3.91 13.25
CA LEU A 213 11.51 2.86 13.18
C LEU A 213 12.75 3.22 13.99
N SER A 214 13.15 4.51 14.01
CA SER A 214 14.37 4.97 14.71
C SER A 214 14.30 4.92 16.24
N ASN A 215 13.10 4.88 16.83
CA ASN A 215 12.92 4.91 18.28
C ASN A 215 12.74 3.52 18.92
N ASN A 216 12.71 2.44 18.11
CA ASN A 216 12.62 1.09 18.64
C ASN A 216 13.98 0.39 18.61
N PRO A 217 14.55 0.00 19.78
CA PRO A 217 15.85 -0.67 19.87
C PRO A 217 15.91 -1.97 19.08
N ASP A 218 14.83 -2.76 19.09
CA ASP A 218 14.77 -4.07 18.43
C ASP A 218 14.74 -3.90 16.90
N LEU A 219 13.99 -2.89 16.41
CA LEU A 219 13.99 -2.55 14.99
C LEU A 219 15.29 -1.88 14.54
N LYS A 220 16.01 -1.15 15.43
CA LYS A 220 17.36 -0.64 15.13
C LYS A 220 18.35 -1.78 14.91
N GLY A 221 18.28 -2.84 15.72
CA GLY A 221 19.08 -4.05 15.52
C GLY A 221 18.78 -4.73 14.16
N LEU A 222 17.51 -4.71 13.76
CA LEU A 222 17.01 -5.36 12.55
C LEU A 222 17.28 -4.55 11.26
N LEU A 223 17.07 -3.24 11.32
CA LEU A 223 17.05 -2.37 10.14
C LEU A 223 18.28 -1.46 10.02
N GLY A 224 19.15 -1.44 11.05
CA GLY A 224 20.30 -0.57 11.11
C GLY A 224 20.07 0.69 11.95
N SER A 225 21.18 1.38 12.28
CA SER A 225 21.23 2.44 13.31
C SER A 225 20.88 3.85 12.82
N ASN A 226 20.84 4.08 11.49
CA ASN A 226 20.53 5.40 10.92
C ASN A 226 19.38 5.31 9.89
N SER A 227 18.79 6.46 9.53
CA SER A 227 17.62 6.55 8.64
C SER A 227 17.87 5.90 7.28
N ASP A 228 19.04 6.10 6.70
CA ASP A 228 19.35 5.60 5.35
C ASP A 228 19.52 4.08 5.34
N SER A 229 20.09 3.49 6.40
CA SER A 229 20.19 2.03 6.56
C SER A 229 18.82 1.39 6.78
N MET A 230 17.93 2.04 7.52
CA MET A 230 16.56 1.56 7.77
C MET A 230 15.72 1.54 6.49
N VAL A 231 15.78 2.62 5.69
CA VAL A 231 15.13 2.68 4.37
C VAL A 231 15.66 1.59 3.47
N THR A 232 16.97 1.43 3.43
CA THR A 232 17.65 0.41 2.62
C THR A 232 17.16 -0.99 2.99
N SER A 233 17.16 -1.33 4.28
CA SER A 233 16.74 -2.65 4.76
C SER A 233 15.26 -2.92 4.50
N ALA A 234 14.39 -1.93 4.74
CA ALA A 234 12.95 -2.04 4.48
C ALA A 234 12.65 -2.24 2.99
N LEU A 235 13.30 -1.48 2.11
CA LEU A 235 13.15 -1.66 0.66
C LEU A 235 13.70 -3.02 0.20
N ARG A 236 14.85 -3.47 0.71
CA ARG A 236 15.41 -4.79 0.41
C ARG A 236 14.46 -5.90 0.81
N TYR A 237 13.81 -5.78 1.99
CA TYR A 237 12.79 -6.74 2.42
C TYR A 237 11.66 -6.89 1.40
N VAL A 238 11.09 -5.77 0.93
CA VAL A 238 9.97 -5.81 -0.04
C VAL A 238 10.44 -6.26 -1.42
N LEU A 239 11.62 -5.80 -1.87
CA LEU A 239 12.22 -6.23 -3.14
C LEU A 239 12.56 -7.72 -3.18
N ALA A 240 12.74 -8.37 -2.01
CA ALA A 240 12.97 -9.81 -1.89
C ALA A 240 11.73 -10.64 -2.22
N GLN A 241 10.56 -10.04 -2.21
CA GLN A 241 9.30 -10.73 -2.48
C GLN A 241 9.03 -10.83 -3.98
N GLU A 242 8.12 -11.74 -4.36
CA GLU A 242 7.72 -11.97 -5.75
C GLU A 242 6.74 -10.87 -6.23
N VAL A 243 7.24 -9.65 -6.30
CA VAL A 243 6.46 -8.45 -6.69
C VAL A 243 7.08 -7.77 -7.91
N SER A 244 6.26 -7.10 -8.70
CA SER A 244 6.70 -6.45 -9.94
C SER A 244 7.37 -5.11 -9.67
N VAL A 245 6.77 -4.26 -8.84
CA VAL A 245 7.26 -2.92 -8.56
C VAL A 245 6.98 -2.50 -7.12
N VAL A 246 7.94 -1.81 -6.50
CA VAL A 246 7.82 -1.25 -5.15
C VAL A 246 7.62 0.27 -5.28
N VAL A 247 6.38 0.73 -5.15
CA VAL A 247 6.00 2.14 -5.30
C VAL A 247 6.34 2.90 -4.02
N THR A 248 7.33 3.77 -4.11
CA THR A 248 7.85 4.56 -3.00
C THR A 248 7.54 6.03 -3.22
N GLY A 249 7.00 6.69 -2.22
CA GLY A 249 6.80 8.14 -2.23
C GLY A 249 8.07 8.88 -1.87
N PHE A 250 8.33 10.00 -2.54
CA PHE A 250 9.52 10.82 -2.37
C PHE A 250 9.16 12.28 -2.12
N LYS A 251 9.96 12.95 -1.25
CA LYS A 251 9.90 14.39 -0.98
C LYS A 251 11.19 15.11 -1.33
N SER A 252 12.24 14.38 -1.71
CA SER A 252 13.53 14.96 -2.05
C SER A 252 14.29 14.10 -3.06
N VAL A 253 15.22 14.74 -3.78
CA VAL A 253 16.15 14.08 -4.68
C VAL A 253 17.00 13.03 -3.94
N LYS A 254 17.43 13.33 -2.70
CA LYS A 254 18.20 12.39 -1.87
C LYS A 254 17.44 11.08 -1.62
N GLU A 255 16.15 11.16 -1.33
CA GLU A 255 15.32 9.95 -1.09
C GLU A 255 15.21 9.09 -2.36
N VAL A 256 15.07 9.73 -3.52
CA VAL A 256 15.08 9.04 -4.82
C VAL A 256 16.40 8.32 -5.04
N GLU A 257 17.53 9.00 -4.81
CA GLU A 257 18.87 8.44 -5.01
C GLU A 257 19.14 7.22 -4.10
N ILE A 258 18.71 7.28 -2.84
CA ILE A 258 18.80 6.15 -1.93
C ILE A 258 18.00 4.96 -2.45
N ALA A 259 16.73 5.17 -2.81
CA ALA A 259 15.86 4.09 -3.29
C ALA A 259 16.35 3.51 -4.62
N ALA A 260 16.78 4.34 -5.56
CA ALA A 260 17.34 3.90 -6.83
C ALA A 260 18.63 3.09 -6.65
N LYS A 261 19.52 3.51 -5.73
CA LYS A 261 20.71 2.75 -5.38
C LYS A 261 20.40 1.38 -4.81
N VAL A 262 19.38 1.28 -3.96
CA VAL A 262 18.90 0.00 -3.42
C VAL A 262 18.37 -0.88 -4.54
N GLY A 263 17.48 -0.38 -5.39
CA GLY A 263 16.90 -1.13 -6.51
C GLY A 263 17.94 -1.61 -7.53
N ALA A 264 19.00 -0.81 -7.79
CA ALA A 264 20.06 -1.17 -8.72
C ALA A 264 21.00 -2.26 -8.17
N ARG A 265 21.28 -2.25 -6.87
CA ARG A 265 22.24 -3.14 -6.21
C ARG A 265 21.61 -4.33 -5.51
N TYR A 266 20.29 -4.48 -5.60
CA TYR A 266 19.60 -5.55 -4.92
C TYR A 266 19.98 -6.92 -5.49
N GLU A 267 20.60 -7.77 -4.66
CA GLU A 267 21.06 -9.13 -5.00
C GLU A 267 20.35 -10.23 -4.18
N GLY A 268 19.30 -9.86 -3.45
CA GLY A 268 18.60 -10.74 -2.52
C GLY A 268 18.92 -10.40 -1.06
N LEU A 269 18.25 -11.10 -0.15
CA LEU A 269 18.54 -11.05 1.28
C LEU A 269 19.53 -12.14 1.65
N THR A 270 20.50 -11.80 2.50
CA THR A 270 21.34 -12.80 3.16
C THR A 270 20.51 -13.69 4.10
N VAL A 271 21.04 -14.83 4.51
CA VAL A 271 20.37 -15.71 5.48
C VAL A 271 20.13 -14.98 6.81
N GLN A 272 21.11 -14.17 7.26
CA GLN A 272 20.99 -13.38 8.48
C GLN A 272 19.88 -12.34 8.38
N GLU A 273 19.79 -11.60 7.25
CA GLU A 273 18.70 -10.63 7.00
C GLU A 273 17.35 -11.34 6.94
N LYS A 274 17.24 -12.49 6.26
CA LYS A 274 15.99 -13.27 6.25
C LYS A 274 15.56 -13.64 7.66
N ASN A 275 16.46 -14.17 8.47
CA ASN A 275 16.17 -14.55 9.85
C ASN A 275 15.78 -13.33 10.70
N SER A 276 16.46 -12.20 10.52
CA SER A 276 16.14 -10.94 11.22
C SER A 276 14.74 -10.43 10.88
N PHE A 277 14.33 -10.55 9.61
CA PHE A 277 12.97 -10.19 9.18
C PHE A 277 11.90 -11.24 9.54
N MET A 278 12.30 -12.43 9.96
CA MET A 278 11.41 -13.48 10.45
C MET A 278 10.98 -13.18 11.89
N VAL A 279 10.41 -12.00 12.13
CA VAL A 279 9.63 -11.78 13.36
C VAL A 279 8.50 -12.81 13.32
N ASN A 280 8.57 -13.76 14.24
CA ASN A 280 7.56 -14.81 14.33
C ASN A 280 6.29 -14.19 14.90
N LEU A 281 5.37 -13.79 14.03
CA LEU A 281 4.07 -13.27 14.43
C LEU A 281 3.18 -14.35 15.07
N GLY A 282 3.62 -15.61 15.02
CA GLY A 282 2.80 -16.73 15.45
C GLY A 282 1.59 -16.97 14.54
N ARG A 283 0.68 -17.82 15.01
CA ARG A 283 -0.62 -18.03 14.32
C ARG A 283 -1.71 -17.06 14.79
N ASP A 284 -1.53 -16.47 15.96
CA ASP A 284 -2.55 -15.73 16.72
C ASP A 284 -2.48 -14.20 16.50
N TYR A 285 -2.14 -13.74 15.30
CA TYR A 285 -2.18 -12.32 14.98
C TYR A 285 -3.26 -11.98 13.95
N CYS A 286 -3.82 -10.78 14.08
CA CYS A 286 -4.87 -10.31 13.18
C CYS A 286 -4.30 -9.95 11.80
N ARG A 287 -4.88 -10.54 10.72
CA ARG A 287 -4.52 -10.26 9.32
C ARG A 287 -5.25 -9.03 8.76
N ASP A 288 -5.94 -8.27 9.60
CA ASP A 288 -6.64 -7.03 9.22
C ASP A 288 -7.62 -7.19 8.03
N CYS A 289 -8.24 -8.37 7.92
CA CYS A 289 -9.19 -8.65 6.83
C CYS A 289 -10.54 -7.94 7.01
N GLY A 290 -10.90 -7.57 8.24
CA GLY A 290 -12.14 -6.86 8.56
C GLY A 290 -13.41 -7.71 8.55
N LEU A 291 -13.32 -9.04 8.37
CA LEU A 291 -14.50 -9.92 8.29
C LEU A 291 -15.24 -10.08 9.64
N CYS A 292 -14.56 -9.78 10.76
CA CYS A 292 -15.17 -9.72 12.08
C CYS A 292 -16.09 -8.50 12.28
N LEU A 293 -16.10 -7.56 11.33
CA LEU A 293 -16.92 -6.36 11.38
C LEU A 293 -18.24 -6.54 10.59
N PRO A 294 -19.31 -5.78 10.89
CA PRO A 294 -19.41 -4.85 12.02
C PRO A 294 -19.49 -5.56 13.37
N CYS A 295 -18.93 -4.94 14.40
CA CYS A 295 -19.11 -5.33 15.79
C CYS A 295 -20.40 -4.73 16.34
N SER A 296 -21.19 -5.49 17.13
CA SER A 296 -22.43 -5.00 17.76
C SER A 296 -22.19 -3.82 18.73
N GLN A 297 -20.97 -3.68 19.25
CA GLN A 297 -20.52 -2.57 20.09
C GLN A 297 -19.71 -1.51 19.33
N ASN A 298 -19.72 -1.55 18.01
CA ASN A 298 -19.00 -0.62 17.12
C ASN A 298 -17.45 -0.57 17.32
N LEU A 299 -16.84 -1.62 17.89
CA LEU A 299 -15.39 -1.68 17.97
C LEU A 299 -14.77 -1.88 16.58
N ASP A 300 -13.73 -1.13 16.28
CA ASP A 300 -12.79 -1.49 15.20
C ASP A 300 -11.82 -2.56 15.69
N ILE A 301 -12.30 -3.80 15.74
CA ILE A 301 -11.55 -4.96 16.26
C ILE A 301 -10.23 -5.13 15.52
N ALA A 302 -10.24 -4.95 14.20
CA ALA A 302 -9.04 -5.12 13.40
C ALA A 302 -7.97 -4.05 13.72
N ALA A 303 -8.37 -2.78 13.93
CA ALA A 303 -7.47 -1.73 14.37
C ALA A 303 -6.91 -1.99 15.77
N ILE A 304 -7.76 -2.37 16.72
CA ILE A 304 -7.37 -2.67 18.11
C ILE A 304 -6.32 -3.78 18.15
N LEU A 305 -6.57 -4.91 17.49
CA LEU A 305 -5.65 -6.05 17.47
C LEU A 305 -4.35 -5.73 16.74
N ARG A 306 -4.40 -4.88 15.71
CA ARG A 306 -3.20 -4.40 15.03
C ARG A 306 -2.36 -3.52 15.95
N PHE A 307 -2.97 -2.62 16.73
CA PHE A 307 -2.25 -1.80 17.70
C PHE A 307 -1.61 -2.67 18.79
N HIS A 308 -2.31 -3.72 19.23
CA HIS A 308 -1.75 -4.70 20.14
C HIS A 308 -0.54 -5.45 19.54
N THR A 309 -0.60 -5.82 18.27
CA THR A 309 0.55 -6.42 17.56
C THR A 309 1.73 -5.44 17.47
N LEU A 310 1.48 -4.15 17.19
CA LEU A 310 2.52 -3.12 17.23
C LEU A 310 3.18 -3.02 18.61
N TYR A 311 2.39 -3.14 19.66
CA TYR A 311 2.86 -3.08 21.05
C TYR A 311 3.68 -4.31 21.43
N THR A 312 3.13 -5.52 21.24
CA THR A 312 3.67 -6.78 21.77
C THR A 312 4.78 -7.36 20.91
N VAL A 313 4.60 -7.35 19.58
CA VAL A 313 5.51 -8.02 18.65
C VAL A 313 6.58 -7.09 18.13
N TYR A 314 6.22 -5.83 17.83
CA TYR A 314 7.16 -4.87 17.27
C TYR A 314 7.77 -3.93 18.30
N GLY A 315 7.36 -4.01 19.58
CA GLY A 315 7.89 -3.18 20.66
C GLY A 315 7.61 -1.67 20.51
N LEU A 316 6.72 -1.27 19.60
CA LEU A 316 6.37 0.12 19.29
C LEU A 316 5.36 0.68 20.33
N LYS A 317 5.70 0.54 21.62
CA LYS A 317 4.76 0.72 22.74
C LYS A 317 4.08 2.09 22.76
N ASP A 318 4.86 3.18 22.74
CA ASP A 318 4.32 4.55 22.79
C ASP A 318 3.47 4.90 21.58
N TRP A 319 3.84 4.39 20.42
CA TRP A 319 3.09 4.62 19.20
C TRP A 319 1.78 3.84 19.20
N ALA A 320 1.84 2.57 19.53
CA ALA A 320 0.66 1.72 19.64
C ALA A 320 -0.35 2.29 20.65
N LYS A 321 0.16 2.77 21.79
CA LYS A 321 -0.67 3.41 22.83
C LYS A 321 -1.36 4.67 22.32
N ARG A 322 -0.63 5.57 21.66
CA ARG A 322 -1.25 6.78 21.07
C ARG A 322 -2.32 6.46 20.05
N LEU A 323 -2.13 5.41 19.21
CA LEU A 323 -3.12 4.98 18.25
C LEU A 323 -4.38 4.43 18.94
N TYR A 324 -4.17 3.65 19.99
CA TYR A 324 -5.25 3.06 20.76
C TYR A 324 -6.06 4.13 21.53
N ASP A 325 -5.39 5.10 22.15
CA ASP A 325 -6.01 6.21 22.88
C ASP A 325 -6.80 7.17 21.98
N GLY A 326 -6.45 7.22 20.69
CA GLY A 326 -7.16 7.97 19.68
C GLY A 326 -8.45 7.31 19.17
N LEU A 327 -8.80 6.12 19.66
CA LEU A 327 -10.06 5.46 19.32
C LEU A 327 -11.22 6.07 20.14
N GLU A 328 -12.29 6.47 19.47
CA GLU A 328 -13.52 6.91 20.14
C GLU A 328 -14.18 5.76 20.94
N ILE A 329 -14.12 4.54 20.40
CA ILE A 329 -14.66 3.33 21.01
C ILE A 329 -13.51 2.33 21.14
N ASN A 330 -13.22 1.90 22.35
CA ASN A 330 -12.11 1.01 22.63
C ASN A 330 -12.55 -0.32 23.28
N VAL A 331 -11.60 -1.17 23.64
CA VAL A 331 -11.84 -2.52 24.11
C VAL A 331 -12.71 -2.61 25.39
N THR A 332 -12.83 -1.52 26.17
CA THR A 332 -13.70 -1.50 27.37
C THR A 332 -15.19 -1.65 27.03
N ASN A 333 -15.57 -1.35 25.80
CA ASN A 333 -16.94 -1.49 25.31
C ASN A 333 -17.26 -2.92 24.84
N CYS A 334 -16.30 -3.85 24.85
CA CYS A 334 -16.52 -5.23 24.45
C CYS A 334 -17.43 -5.96 25.44
N ASN A 335 -18.56 -6.48 24.97
CA ASN A 335 -19.51 -7.26 25.76
C ASN A 335 -19.23 -8.77 25.74
N LYS A 336 -18.13 -9.22 25.10
CA LYS A 336 -17.70 -10.63 24.99
C LYS A 336 -18.76 -11.55 24.36
N CYS A 337 -19.45 -11.09 23.32
CA CYS A 337 -20.48 -11.88 22.63
C CYS A 337 -19.93 -12.94 21.67
N ASP A 338 -18.63 -12.99 21.43
CA ASP A 338 -17.89 -13.94 20.56
C ASP A 338 -18.33 -13.98 19.09
N GLU A 339 -19.22 -13.11 18.64
CA GLU A 339 -19.63 -13.02 17.23
C GLU A 339 -18.46 -12.77 16.27
N CYS A 340 -17.45 -12.04 16.74
CA CYS A 340 -16.24 -11.74 15.94
C CYS A 340 -15.39 -12.99 15.70
N GLU A 341 -15.36 -13.93 16.66
CA GLU A 341 -14.61 -15.19 16.52
C GLU A 341 -15.26 -16.11 15.50
N SER A 342 -16.60 -16.22 15.50
CA SER A 342 -17.35 -17.03 14.52
C SER A 342 -17.18 -16.52 13.09
N LYS A 343 -16.91 -15.21 12.90
CA LYS A 343 -16.67 -14.56 11.60
C LYS A 343 -15.21 -14.61 11.17
N CYS A 344 -14.27 -15.00 12.06
CA CYS A 344 -12.84 -14.96 11.77
C CYS A 344 -12.40 -16.18 10.96
N PRO A 345 -11.95 -16.03 9.70
CA PRO A 345 -11.51 -17.17 8.88
C PRO A 345 -10.22 -17.81 9.40
N TYR A 346 -9.52 -17.14 10.29
CA TYR A 346 -8.27 -17.61 10.90
C TYR A 346 -8.47 -18.20 12.31
N HIS A 347 -9.73 -18.31 12.75
CA HIS A 347 -10.10 -18.87 14.06
C HIS A 347 -9.34 -18.26 15.24
N LEU A 348 -9.15 -16.93 15.19
CA LEU A 348 -8.46 -16.21 16.25
C LEU A 348 -9.32 -16.16 17.52
N PRO A 349 -8.71 -16.33 18.70
CA PRO A 349 -9.39 -16.12 19.99
C PRO A 349 -9.52 -14.60 20.25
N ILE A 350 -10.38 -13.95 19.47
CA ILE A 350 -10.45 -12.47 19.40
C ILE A 350 -10.81 -11.88 20.77
N THR A 351 -11.77 -12.46 21.48
CA THR A 351 -12.20 -11.97 22.80
C THR A 351 -11.05 -12.00 23.80
N ASN A 352 -10.24 -13.07 23.79
CA ASN A 352 -9.04 -13.17 24.63
C ASN A 352 -7.96 -12.16 24.22
N LEU A 353 -7.76 -11.97 22.90
CA LEU A 353 -6.80 -10.99 22.39
C LEU A 353 -7.22 -9.55 22.75
N LEU A 354 -8.50 -9.23 22.67
CA LEU A 354 -9.04 -7.94 23.13
C LEU A 354 -8.83 -7.73 24.62
N GLN A 355 -9.04 -8.76 25.46
CA GLN A 355 -8.79 -8.67 26.89
C GLN A 355 -7.31 -8.43 27.19
N LYS A 356 -6.39 -9.16 26.55
CA LYS A 356 -4.95 -8.93 26.65
C LYS A 356 -4.58 -7.50 26.23
N THR A 357 -5.19 -7.01 25.14
CA THR A 357 -4.97 -5.63 24.68
C THR A 357 -5.35 -4.61 25.75
N LYS A 358 -6.50 -4.82 26.43
CA LYS A 358 -6.94 -3.97 27.54
C LYS A 358 -5.91 -3.94 28.68
N ASP A 359 -5.45 -5.13 29.07
CA ASP A 359 -4.54 -5.29 30.20
C ASP A 359 -3.16 -4.66 29.90
N ASP A 360 -2.62 -4.92 28.71
CA ASP A 360 -1.32 -4.40 28.27
C ASP A 360 -1.32 -2.86 28.13
N PHE A 361 -2.39 -2.26 27.59
CA PHE A 361 -2.48 -0.81 27.45
C PHE A 361 -2.85 -0.09 28.76
N ALA A 362 -3.52 -0.76 29.70
CA ALA A 362 -3.77 -0.21 31.03
C ALA A 362 -2.48 -0.14 31.86
N ALA A 363 -1.59 -1.12 31.75
CA ALA A 363 -0.31 -1.16 32.46
C ALA A 363 0.68 -0.02 32.09
N LEU A 364 0.41 0.73 31.01
CA LEU A 364 1.21 1.90 30.62
C LEU A 364 0.76 3.22 31.25
N VAL A 365 -0.30 3.21 32.03
CA VAL A 365 -0.84 4.42 32.70
C VAL A 365 -0.33 4.53 34.14
N SER A 366 0.31 3.48 34.63
CA SER A 366 0.99 3.42 35.94
C SER A 366 2.47 3.70 35.79
#